data_7c01a2e416e0ab7546ddfe655e074720
#
_entry.id   7c01a2e416e0ab7546ddfe655e074720
#
_cell.length_a   1.000
_cell.length_b   1.000
_cell.length_c   1.000
_cell.angle_alpha   90.00
_cell.angle_beta   90.00
_cell.angle_gamma   90.00
#
_symmetry.space_group_name_H-M   'P 1'
#
loop_
_entity.id
_entity.type
_entity.pdbx_description
1 polymer ?
#
loop_
_entity_poly.entity_id
_entity_poly.type
_entity_poly.pdbx_seq_one_letter_code
_entity_poly.pdbx_strand_id
1 'polypeptide(L)'
;MKRILHIIAIALLAVSCSKGDDSKTEVITLDKVVKSAASALEENLYLLEVSLSGGGYTVNIAVKSTELSLKNGIYEIGKDSCEASFNDGFIDRNVSGGDIEISSDGGSYDIRISAKSRNTQFDFRYRGAVEFSSFQGTVIRNCSISSAAMGQTMKYSIYLPVDYSSGESFPVLYLLHGYGDENNAWLDKGNLAEIAHKHEQNGGQQMIVVCPDGLTTFYYDSPETKFKTYFFEELVPAIEMTYKVKKDKYSRAVAGLSMGGYGTLYYGLGNPEMFCYAYACSAAIQMTGMPSLYDLARKADPATLPGITLEMGTEDWVTGNGADFHNTLSSLGINHEYIARSGVHDWKFWQECLPKVLNRCAEAFED
;
A
#
# COMPACT_ATOMS: atom_id res chain seq x y z
N MET A 1 -1.18 -32.37 44.70
CA MET A 1 -1.33 -31.18 43.86
C MET A 1 0.03 -30.51 43.69
N LYS A 2 0.77 -30.88 42.64
CA LYS A 2 2.09 -30.32 42.32
C LYS A 2 1.92 -29.31 41.17
N ARG A 3 2.18 -28.03 41.44
CA ARG A 3 2.27 -26.98 40.44
C ARG A 3 3.58 -27.11 39.69
N ILE A 4 3.52 -27.31 38.38
CA ILE A 4 4.69 -27.27 37.48
C ILE A 4 4.84 -25.83 37.04
N LEU A 5 5.90 -25.17 37.51
CA LEU A 5 6.35 -23.87 37.03
C LEU A 5 7.13 -24.10 35.73
N HIS A 6 6.63 -23.56 34.62
CA HIS A 6 7.44 -23.46 33.39
C HIS A 6 8.29 -22.20 33.49
N ILE A 7 9.58 -22.41 33.65
CA ILE A 7 10.60 -21.37 33.56
C ILE A 7 10.91 -21.19 32.06
N ILE A 8 10.51 -20.04 31.52
CA ILE A 8 10.98 -19.60 30.19
C ILE A 8 12.41 -19.06 30.39
N ALA A 9 13.39 -19.80 29.91
CA ALA A 9 14.76 -19.32 29.86
C ALA A 9 14.91 -18.29 28.73
N ILE A 10 14.99 -17.02 29.10
CA ILE A 10 15.44 -15.95 28.21
C ILE A 10 16.95 -16.07 28.12
N ALA A 11 17.46 -16.55 27.01
CA ALA A 11 18.89 -16.52 26.72
C ALA A 11 19.29 -15.07 26.39
N LEU A 12 19.78 -14.35 27.43
CA LEU A 12 20.52 -13.12 27.23
C LEU A 12 21.90 -13.50 26.72
N LEU A 13 22.15 -13.37 25.43
CA LEU A 13 23.52 -13.34 24.88
C LEU A 13 24.16 -12.02 25.27
N ALA A 14 24.92 -12.06 26.38
CA ALA A 14 25.85 -11.01 26.74
C ALA A 14 27.01 -11.02 25.75
N VAL A 15 27.06 -10.04 24.85
CA VAL A 15 28.25 -9.78 24.03
C VAL A 15 29.33 -9.20 24.94
N SER A 16 30.30 -10.04 25.33
CA SER A 16 31.50 -9.64 25.98
C SER A 16 32.39 -8.87 25.00
N CYS A 17 32.60 -7.57 25.22
CA CYS A 17 33.66 -6.81 24.57
C CYS A 17 35.04 -7.29 25.03
N SER A 18 35.66 -8.16 24.26
CA SER A 18 37.11 -8.36 24.32
C SER A 18 37.75 -7.56 23.18
N LYS A 19 38.64 -6.62 23.54
CA LYS A 19 39.54 -5.94 22.59
C LYS A 19 40.51 -6.97 22.01
N GLY A 20 40.36 -7.29 20.74
CA GLY A 20 41.28 -8.11 19.95
C GLY A 20 40.89 -7.95 18.48
N ASP A 21 41.82 -7.45 17.70
CA ASP A 21 41.80 -7.24 16.27
C ASP A 21 41.46 -8.57 15.55
N ASP A 22 40.46 -8.54 14.70
CA ASP A 22 39.91 -9.47 13.72
C ASP A 22 38.41 -9.71 13.95
N SER A 23 37.57 -8.64 13.78
CA SER A 23 36.13 -8.82 13.76
C SER A 23 35.72 -9.41 12.40
N LYS A 24 35.69 -10.74 12.30
CA LYS A 24 34.93 -11.41 11.26
C LYS A 24 33.46 -11.05 11.51
N THR A 25 32.92 -10.14 10.70
CA THR A 25 31.49 -9.87 10.70
C THR A 25 30.75 -11.18 10.40
N GLU A 26 29.85 -11.60 11.29
CA GLU A 26 29.11 -12.84 11.11
C GLU A 26 28.13 -12.64 9.94
N VAL A 27 28.22 -13.51 8.93
CA VAL A 27 27.31 -13.44 7.77
C VAL A 27 25.98 -14.08 8.13
N ILE A 28 24.91 -13.29 8.10
CA ILE A 28 23.55 -13.73 8.36
C ILE A 28 23.02 -14.43 7.11
N THR A 29 22.67 -15.71 7.23
CA THR A 29 22.12 -16.49 6.14
C THR A 29 20.60 -16.23 6.01
N LEU A 30 20.17 -15.82 4.81
CA LEU A 30 18.77 -15.71 4.42
C LEU A 30 18.42 -16.98 3.63
N ASP A 31 17.34 -17.64 3.95
CA ASP A 31 17.00 -18.98 3.43
C ASP A 31 15.68 -19.00 2.66
N LYS A 32 14.92 -17.88 2.65
CA LYS A 32 13.61 -17.82 2.05
C LYS A 32 13.38 -16.52 1.27
N VAL A 33 12.82 -16.63 0.07
CA VAL A 33 12.16 -15.51 -0.63
C VAL A 33 10.76 -15.34 -0.05
N VAL A 34 10.48 -14.18 0.52
CA VAL A 34 9.16 -13.81 1.07
C VAL A 34 8.31 -13.15 -0.02
N LYS A 35 8.94 -12.32 -0.83
CA LYS A 35 8.32 -11.60 -1.93
C LYS A 35 9.33 -11.38 -3.04
N SER A 36 8.88 -11.52 -4.29
CA SER A 36 9.59 -11.01 -5.46
C SER A 36 8.58 -10.38 -6.40
N ALA A 37 8.88 -9.20 -6.90
CA ALA A 37 7.99 -8.44 -7.74
C ALA A 37 8.80 -7.65 -8.78
N ALA A 38 8.21 -7.45 -9.95
CA ALA A 38 8.75 -6.57 -10.97
C ALA A 38 7.70 -5.54 -11.38
N SER A 39 8.06 -4.27 -11.37
CA SER A 39 7.21 -3.17 -11.84
C SER A 39 7.89 -2.51 -13.04
N ALA A 40 7.16 -2.29 -14.13
CA ALA A 40 7.67 -1.51 -15.25
C ALA A 40 7.77 -0.03 -14.81
N LEU A 41 8.95 0.59 -15.04
CA LEU A 41 9.17 2.02 -14.83
C LEU A 41 9.01 2.78 -16.14
N GLU A 42 9.55 2.21 -17.22
CA GLU A 42 9.53 2.71 -18.61
C GLU A 42 9.58 1.50 -19.55
N GLU A 43 9.51 1.74 -20.86
CA GLU A 43 9.72 0.68 -21.85
C GLU A 43 11.11 0.02 -21.66
N ASN A 44 11.12 -1.28 -21.38
CA ASN A 44 12.33 -2.07 -21.08
C ASN A 44 13.12 -1.63 -19.83
N LEU A 45 12.48 -0.96 -18.87
CA LEU A 45 13.09 -0.67 -17.58
C LEU A 45 12.15 -1.13 -16.46
N TYR A 46 12.64 -2.01 -15.59
CA TYR A 46 11.90 -2.61 -14.49
C TYR A 46 12.51 -2.24 -13.13
N LEU A 47 11.68 -2.05 -12.12
CA LEU A 47 12.09 -2.11 -10.73
C LEU A 47 11.84 -3.54 -10.23
N LEU A 48 12.89 -4.24 -9.88
CA LEU A 48 12.84 -5.58 -9.31
C LEU A 48 12.96 -5.48 -7.80
N GLU A 49 11.94 -5.90 -7.09
CA GLU A 49 11.88 -5.89 -5.63
C GLU A 49 11.94 -7.33 -5.10
N VAL A 50 12.85 -7.60 -4.16
CA VAL A 50 12.99 -8.91 -3.52
C VAL A 50 13.02 -8.73 -2.01
N SER A 51 12.19 -9.48 -1.30
CA SER A 51 12.22 -9.61 0.15
C SER A 51 12.74 -10.99 0.52
N LEU A 52 13.84 -11.04 1.24
CA LEU A 52 14.53 -12.26 1.68
C LEU A 52 14.46 -12.36 3.20
N SER A 53 14.21 -13.54 3.77
CA SER A 53 14.19 -13.73 5.21
C SER A 53 15.05 -14.92 5.65
N GLY A 54 15.54 -14.86 6.90
CA GLY A 54 16.34 -15.87 7.55
C GLY A 54 17.12 -15.29 8.71
N GLY A 55 17.56 -16.12 9.65
CA GLY A 55 18.35 -15.69 10.81
C GLY A 55 17.69 -14.65 11.70
N GLY A 56 16.35 -14.52 11.70
CA GLY A 56 15.62 -13.49 12.43
C GLY A 56 15.50 -12.15 11.71
N TYR A 57 15.94 -12.06 10.46
CA TYR A 57 15.92 -10.84 9.65
C TYR A 57 15.01 -10.99 8.44
N THR A 58 14.48 -9.86 7.99
CA THR A 58 13.89 -9.71 6.64
C THR A 58 14.61 -8.56 5.96
N VAL A 59 15.18 -8.82 4.79
CA VAL A 59 15.94 -7.85 3.99
C VAL A 59 15.18 -7.60 2.69
N ASN A 60 14.90 -6.34 2.40
CA ASN A 60 14.26 -5.91 1.17
C ASN A 60 15.31 -5.23 0.29
N ILE A 61 15.38 -5.64 -0.96
CA ILE A 61 16.21 -5.00 -2.00
C ILE A 61 15.34 -4.59 -3.17
N ALA A 62 15.65 -3.45 -3.76
CA ALA A 62 15.03 -2.95 -4.98
C ALA A 62 16.12 -2.57 -5.98
N VAL A 63 16.09 -3.16 -7.16
CA VAL A 63 17.12 -2.98 -8.21
C VAL A 63 16.46 -2.63 -9.53
N LYS A 64 16.93 -1.58 -10.21
CA LYS A 64 16.52 -1.28 -11.58
C LYS A 64 17.21 -2.22 -12.57
N SER A 65 16.45 -2.84 -13.45
CA SER A 65 16.94 -3.77 -14.48
C SER A 65 16.24 -3.55 -15.80
N THR A 66 16.94 -3.82 -16.90
CA THR A 66 16.34 -3.85 -18.24
C THR A 66 15.76 -5.21 -18.62
N GLU A 67 15.77 -6.17 -17.71
CA GLU A 67 15.26 -7.52 -17.87
C GLU A 67 14.50 -7.94 -16.59
N LEU A 68 13.63 -8.94 -16.72
CA LEU A 68 12.90 -9.55 -15.60
C LEU A 68 13.79 -10.55 -14.82
N SER A 69 15.04 -10.16 -14.59
CA SER A 69 16.02 -10.92 -13.83
C SER A 69 17.02 -9.99 -13.18
N LEU A 70 17.54 -10.38 -12.01
CA LEU A 70 18.64 -9.68 -11.38
C LEU A 70 19.91 -9.94 -12.22
N LYS A 71 20.53 -8.88 -12.71
CA LYS A 71 21.79 -8.99 -13.45
C LYS A 71 22.96 -9.21 -12.49
N ASN A 72 23.93 -10.01 -12.94
CA ASN A 72 25.20 -10.17 -12.22
C ASN A 72 25.92 -8.82 -12.12
N GLY A 73 26.41 -8.48 -10.95
CA GLY A 73 27.09 -7.22 -10.72
C GLY A 73 27.16 -6.82 -9.24
N ILE A 74 27.78 -5.67 -9.03
CA ILE A 74 27.84 -5.02 -7.72
C ILE A 74 27.02 -3.72 -7.83
N TYR A 75 26.06 -3.56 -6.92
CA TYR A 75 25.16 -2.44 -6.85
C TYR A 75 25.39 -1.67 -5.55
N GLU A 76 25.71 -0.39 -5.64
CA GLU A 76 25.90 0.46 -4.48
C GLU A 76 24.55 0.95 -3.95
N ILE A 77 24.26 0.66 -2.68
CA ILE A 77 22.97 1.01 -2.04
C ILE A 77 22.85 2.53 -1.89
N GLY A 78 21.72 3.07 -2.29
CA GLY A 78 21.42 4.52 -2.23
C GLY A 78 21.88 5.29 -3.47
N LYS A 79 22.39 4.62 -4.50
CA LYS A 79 22.63 5.19 -5.84
C LYS A 79 21.55 4.77 -6.84
N ASP A 80 21.49 5.46 -7.96
CA ASP A 80 20.42 5.54 -9.00
C ASP A 80 19.71 4.23 -9.40
N SER A 81 20.23 3.08 -9.01
CA SER A 81 19.70 1.79 -9.45
C SER A 81 19.43 0.79 -8.32
N CYS A 82 19.70 1.14 -7.05
CA CYS A 82 19.61 0.16 -5.97
C CYS A 82 19.25 0.78 -4.63
N GLU A 83 18.24 0.19 -3.96
CA GLU A 83 17.85 0.51 -2.60
C GLU A 83 17.80 -0.76 -1.75
N ALA A 84 18.03 -0.62 -0.44
CA ALA A 84 17.86 -1.71 0.50
C ALA A 84 17.35 -1.20 1.86
N SER A 85 16.55 -2.04 2.51
CA SER A 85 16.15 -1.89 3.92
C SER A 85 16.11 -3.26 4.59
N PHE A 86 16.16 -3.32 5.90
CA PHE A 86 15.96 -4.58 6.61
C PHE A 86 15.27 -4.40 7.95
N ASN A 87 14.59 -5.45 8.41
CA ASN A 87 13.93 -5.57 9.69
C ASN A 87 14.62 -6.69 10.50
N ASP A 88 14.91 -6.44 11.78
CA ASP A 88 15.56 -7.39 12.69
C ASP A 88 14.54 -8.18 13.54
N GLY A 89 13.30 -8.24 13.09
CA GLY A 89 12.19 -8.88 13.81
C GLY A 89 11.46 -7.94 14.78
N PHE A 90 12.00 -6.74 15.04
CA PHE A 90 11.43 -5.75 15.96
C PHE A 90 11.34 -4.35 15.36
N ILE A 91 12.34 -3.94 14.58
CA ILE A 91 12.48 -2.56 14.10
C ILE A 91 12.91 -2.57 12.63
N ASP A 92 12.26 -1.73 11.81
CA ASP A 92 12.73 -1.41 10.47
C ASP A 92 13.98 -0.53 10.56
N ARG A 93 15.04 -0.94 9.84
CA ARG A 93 16.30 -0.23 9.82
C ARG A 93 16.56 0.36 8.45
N ASN A 94 16.75 1.66 8.42
CA ASN A 94 17.21 2.34 7.21
C ASN A 94 18.68 2.03 6.97
N VAL A 95 18.99 1.63 5.73
CA VAL A 95 20.36 1.42 5.26
C VAL A 95 20.91 2.74 4.74
N SER A 96 22.07 3.15 5.27
CA SER A 96 22.73 4.41 4.90
C SER A 96 23.82 4.25 3.82
N GLY A 97 24.05 3.01 3.37
CA GLY A 97 25.04 2.68 2.34
C GLY A 97 25.47 1.21 2.44
N GLY A 98 26.29 0.79 1.51
CA GLY A 98 26.79 -0.57 1.36
C GLY A 98 26.65 -1.04 -0.07
N ASP A 99 26.82 -2.35 -0.29
CA ASP A 99 26.81 -2.95 -1.61
C ASP A 99 25.96 -4.22 -1.63
N ILE A 100 25.35 -4.49 -2.79
CA ILE A 100 24.70 -5.76 -3.10
C ILE A 100 25.49 -6.42 -4.23
N GLU A 101 26.12 -7.55 -3.98
CA GLU A 101 26.76 -8.37 -5.00
C GLU A 101 25.79 -9.47 -5.43
N ILE A 102 25.48 -9.53 -6.72
CA ILE A 102 24.61 -10.52 -7.31
C ILE A 102 25.38 -11.35 -8.30
N SER A 103 25.34 -12.67 -8.14
CA SER A 103 25.80 -13.62 -9.14
C SER A 103 24.72 -14.71 -9.33
N SER A 104 24.56 -15.19 -10.57
CA SER A 104 23.60 -16.24 -10.89
C SER A 104 24.22 -17.30 -11.78
N ASP A 105 23.74 -18.53 -11.59
CA ASP A 105 24.09 -19.70 -12.38
C ASP A 105 22.79 -20.51 -12.62
N GLY A 106 22.31 -20.50 -13.87
CA GLY A 106 21.17 -21.32 -14.31
C GLY A 106 19.85 -21.09 -13.57
N GLY A 107 19.59 -19.86 -13.09
CA GLY A 107 18.36 -19.48 -12.38
C GLY A 107 18.45 -19.54 -10.85
N SER A 108 19.60 -19.97 -10.30
CA SER A 108 19.92 -19.83 -8.87
C SER A 108 20.80 -18.60 -8.66
N TYR A 109 20.48 -17.82 -7.65
CA TYR A 109 21.20 -16.60 -7.28
C TYR A 109 22.05 -16.81 -6.03
N ASP A 110 23.26 -16.23 -5.99
CA ASP A 110 24.03 -15.94 -4.79
C ASP A 110 24.01 -14.41 -4.60
N ILE A 111 23.22 -13.94 -3.65
CA ILE A 111 23.03 -12.51 -3.34
C ILE A 111 23.74 -12.26 -2.01
N ARG A 112 24.73 -11.38 -2.02
CA ARG A 112 25.43 -10.91 -0.84
C ARG A 112 25.13 -9.44 -0.62
N ILE A 113 24.71 -9.09 0.58
CA ILE A 113 24.30 -7.73 0.93
C ILE A 113 25.17 -7.28 2.09
N SER A 114 25.96 -6.26 1.87
CA SER A 114 26.79 -5.61 2.86
C SER A 114 26.14 -4.27 3.18
N ALA A 115 25.33 -4.23 4.21
CA ALA A 115 24.48 -3.10 4.57
C ALA A 115 25.01 -2.36 5.78
N LYS A 116 25.08 -1.03 5.72
CA LYS A 116 25.47 -0.17 6.82
C LYS A 116 24.24 0.56 7.37
N SER A 117 23.95 0.35 8.66
CA SER A 117 22.91 1.08 9.36
C SER A 117 23.52 1.79 10.58
N ARG A 118 23.50 3.12 10.57
CA ARG A 118 24.24 3.97 11.53
C ARG A 118 25.74 3.62 11.52
N ASN A 119 26.28 3.11 12.66
CA ASN A 119 27.69 2.72 12.81
C ASN A 119 27.92 1.21 12.80
N THR A 120 26.90 0.44 12.40
CA THR A 120 26.98 -1.04 12.42
C THR A 120 26.90 -1.56 10.99
N GLN A 121 27.79 -2.48 10.67
CA GLN A 121 27.83 -3.25 9.44
C GLN A 121 27.03 -4.54 9.64
N PHE A 122 26.19 -4.88 8.65
CA PHE A 122 25.45 -6.13 8.58
C PHE A 122 25.74 -6.81 7.24
N ASP A 123 26.15 -8.05 7.28
CA ASP A 123 26.41 -8.85 6.10
C ASP A 123 25.37 -9.97 6.01
N PHE A 124 24.61 -9.98 4.92
CA PHE A 124 23.58 -10.97 4.63
C PHE A 124 23.96 -11.76 3.38
N ARG A 125 23.51 -13.01 3.31
CA ARG A 125 23.67 -13.84 2.12
C ARG A 125 22.44 -14.69 1.88
N TYR A 126 21.96 -14.66 0.65
CA TYR A 126 20.93 -15.56 0.14
C TYR A 126 21.49 -16.42 -0.99
N ARG A 127 21.12 -17.71 -1.02
CA ARG A 127 21.37 -18.61 -2.15
C ARG A 127 20.11 -19.38 -2.48
N GLY A 128 19.63 -19.23 -3.72
CA GLY A 128 18.42 -19.91 -4.19
C GLY A 128 17.84 -19.28 -5.43
N ALA A 129 16.71 -19.83 -5.86
CA ALA A 129 15.95 -19.27 -6.97
C ALA A 129 15.21 -17.99 -6.54
N VAL A 130 15.15 -17.02 -7.43
CA VAL A 130 14.29 -15.84 -7.35
C VAL A 130 13.56 -15.73 -8.68
N GLU A 131 12.25 -15.89 -8.64
CA GLU A 131 11.40 -15.78 -9.83
C GLU A 131 10.65 -14.45 -9.79
N PHE A 132 10.71 -13.70 -10.88
CA PHE A 132 9.94 -12.47 -11.04
C PHE A 132 8.76 -12.74 -11.96
N SER A 133 7.54 -12.56 -11.45
CA SER A 133 6.39 -12.42 -12.32
C SER A 133 6.40 -11.03 -12.96
N SER A 134 6.28 -10.94 -14.26
CA SER A 134 6.07 -9.66 -14.92
C SER A 134 4.69 -9.13 -14.54
N PHE A 135 4.63 -7.99 -13.86
CA PHE A 135 3.40 -7.20 -13.85
C PHE A 135 3.26 -6.57 -15.22
N GLN A 136 2.16 -6.84 -15.89
CA GLN A 136 1.89 -6.23 -17.19
C GLN A 136 1.37 -4.78 -17.04
N GLY A 137 0.86 -4.40 -15.86
CA GLY A 137 0.50 -3.02 -15.53
C GLY A 137 1.73 -2.16 -15.19
N THR A 138 1.59 -0.85 -15.32
CA THR A 138 2.65 0.12 -15.03
C THR A 138 2.39 0.83 -13.71
N VAL A 139 3.39 0.87 -12.82
CA VAL A 139 3.36 1.70 -11.60
C VAL A 139 4.23 2.93 -11.82
N ILE A 140 3.64 4.11 -11.62
CA ILE A 140 4.39 5.37 -11.60
C ILE A 140 4.31 5.94 -10.18
N ARG A 141 5.48 6.07 -9.54
CA ARG A 141 5.58 6.49 -8.14
C ARG A 141 5.90 7.97 -8.02
N ASN A 142 5.42 8.58 -6.93
CA ASN A 142 5.80 9.93 -6.53
C ASN A 142 5.57 11.00 -7.60
N CYS A 143 4.52 10.83 -8.41
CA CYS A 143 4.04 11.92 -9.25
C CYS A 143 3.71 13.13 -8.40
N SER A 144 3.84 14.34 -8.93
CA SER A 144 3.68 15.56 -8.17
C SER A 144 2.71 16.54 -8.83
N ILE A 145 1.94 17.25 -8.00
CA ILE A 145 1.04 18.33 -8.40
C ILE A 145 1.34 19.54 -7.51
N SER A 146 1.59 20.69 -8.11
CA SER A 146 1.62 21.96 -7.35
C SER A 146 0.19 22.32 -6.96
N SER A 147 -0.10 22.34 -5.67
CA SER A 147 -1.44 22.61 -5.15
C SER A 147 -1.53 24.03 -4.57
N ALA A 148 -2.44 24.81 -5.10
CA ALA A 148 -2.79 26.10 -4.53
C ALA A 148 -3.64 25.95 -3.25
N ALA A 149 -4.54 24.97 -3.22
CA ALA A 149 -5.38 24.67 -2.06
C ALA A 149 -4.55 24.25 -0.84
N MET A 150 -3.50 23.44 -1.05
CA MET A 150 -2.60 22.97 0.01
C MET A 150 -1.41 23.88 0.25
N GLY A 151 -1.13 24.84 -0.64
CA GLY A 151 0.02 25.74 -0.56
C GLY A 151 1.38 25.03 -0.70
N GLN A 152 1.41 23.81 -1.25
CA GLN A 152 2.61 22.99 -1.41
C GLN A 152 2.50 22.02 -2.58
N THR A 153 3.60 21.36 -2.92
CA THR A 153 3.60 20.27 -3.87
C THR A 153 3.05 19.00 -3.20
N MET A 154 1.97 18.47 -3.74
CA MET A 154 1.35 17.22 -3.30
C MET A 154 1.83 16.06 -4.16
N LYS A 155 1.85 14.84 -3.58
CA LYS A 155 2.28 13.63 -4.27
C LYS A 155 1.11 12.67 -4.49
N TYR A 156 1.25 11.83 -5.49
CA TYR A 156 0.43 10.63 -5.69
C TYR A 156 1.26 9.55 -6.38
N SER A 157 0.85 8.29 -6.24
CA SER A 157 1.32 7.18 -7.04
C SER A 157 0.15 6.61 -7.84
N ILE A 158 0.44 5.97 -8.97
CA ILE A 158 -0.60 5.49 -9.87
C ILE A 158 -0.24 4.11 -10.41
N TYR A 159 -1.24 3.23 -10.49
CA TYR A 159 -1.20 1.99 -11.25
C TYR A 159 -1.99 2.17 -12.53
N LEU A 160 -1.38 1.87 -13.66
CA LEU A 160 -1.98 1.86 -14.98
C LEU A 160 -2.18 0.39 -15.42
N PRO A 161 -3.36 -0.01 -15.91
CA PRO A 161 -3.65 -1.39 -16.25
C PRO A 161 -2.86 -1.87 -17.48
N VAL A 162 -2.86 -3.19 -17.72
CA VAL A 162 -2.07 -3.84 -18.76
C VAL A 162 -2.31 -3.26 -20.16
N ASP A 163 -3.58 -2.96 -20.48
CA ASP A 163 -3.95 -2.46 -21.81
C ASP A 163 -3.97 -0.92 -21.89
N TYR A 164 -3.33 -0.23 -20.94
CA TYR A 164 -3.33 1.23 -20.91
C TYR A 164 -2.81 1.87 -22.20
N SER A 165 -1.87 1.20 -22.90
CA SER A 165 -1.33 1.66 -24.21
C SER A 165 -2.32 1.50 -25.37
N SER A 166 -3.39 0.73 -25.24
CA SER A 166 -4.38 0.45 -26.31
C SER A 166 -5.07 1.68 -26.89
N GLY A 167 -5.04 2.80 -26.18
CA GLY A 167 -5.70 4.05 -26.59
C GLY A 167 -7.06 4.26 -25.96
N GLU A 168 -7.63 3.27 -25.29
CA GLU A 168 -8.91 3.36 -24.60
C GLU A 168 -8.81 4.13 -23.29
N SER A 169 -9.96 4.61 -22.79
CA SER A 169 -10.07 5.24 -21.47
C SER A 169 -10.60 4.24 -20.46
N PHE A 170 -10.05 4.27 -19.24
CA PHE A 170 -10.32 3.34 -18.16
C PHE A 170 -11.10 4.00 -17.03
N PRO A 171 -11.93 3.26 -16.29
CA PRO A 171 -12.46 3.73 -15.03
C PRO A 171 -11.32 3.96 -14.01
N VAL A 172 -11.58 4.76 -12.98
CA VAL A 172 -10.57 5.15 -12.00
C VAL A 172 -11.04 4.88 -10.58
N LEU A 173 -10.16 4.24 -9.80
CA LEU A 173 -10.28 4.08 -8.36
C LEU A 173 -9.30 5.02 -7.66
N TYR A 174 -9.80 5.91 -6.78
CA TYR A 174 -8.97 6.65 -5.84
C TYR A 174 -8.85 5.85 -4.54
N LEU A 175 -7.62 5.44 -4.20
CA LEU A 175 -7.33 4.51 -3.10
C LEU A 175 -6.56 5.23 -1.99
N LEU A 176 -7.26 5.53 -0.88
CA LEU A 176 -6.82 6.41 0.20
C LEU A 176 -6.07 5.62 1.28
N HIS A 177 -4.91 6.12 1.73
CA HIS A 177 -4.10 5.49 2.78
C HIS A 177 -4.54 5.88 4.20
N GLY A 178 -3.97 5.22 5.22
CA GLY A 178 -4.23 5.46 6.63
C GLY A 178 -3.36 6.58 7.23
N TYR A 179 -3.64 6.92 8.50
CA TYR A 179 -2.89 7.94 9.23
C TYR A 179 -1.42 7.53 9.40
N GLY A 180 -0.51 8.43 9.04
CA GLY A 180 0.93 8.21 9.14
C GLY A 180 1.54 7.40 7.97
N ASP A 181 0.74 7.01 7.00
CA ASP A 181 1.18 6.46 5.72
C ASP A 181 1.36 7.56 4.66
N GLU A 182 1.66 7.18 3.42
CA GLU A 182 1.89 8.06 2.27
C GLU A 182 1.36 7.43 0.96
N ASN A 183 1.51 8.13 -0.15
CA ASN A 183 1.05 7.70 -1.48
C ASN A 183 1.57 6.33 -1.96
N ASN A 184 2.66 5.82 -1.41
CA ASN A 184 3.21 4.50 -1.77
C ASN A 184 2.68 3.36 -0.88
N ALA A 185 1.95 3.64 0.20
CA ALA A 185 1.60 2.63 1.20
C ALA A 185 0.82 1.43 0.63
N TRP A 186 -0.15 1.66 -0.25
CA TRP A 186 -0.88 0.59 -0.92
C TRP A 186 -0.01 -0.24 -1.87
N LEU A 187 1.00 0.36 -2.48
CA LEU A 187 1.97 -0.35 -3.33
C LEU A 187 2.90 -1.21 -2.50
N ASP A 188 3.47 -0.66 -1.42
CA ASP A 188 4.54 -1.28 -0.64
C ASP A 188 4.02 -2.28 0.39
N LYS A 189 2.96 -1.90 1.12
CA LYS A 189 2.36 -2.68 2.20
C LYS A 189 1.10 -3.43 1.75
N GLY A 190 0.33 -2.83 0.83
CA GLY A 190 -0.93 -3.37 0.30
C GLY A 190 -0.75 -4.34 -0.87
N ASN A 191 0.43 -4.42 -1.45
CA ASN A 191 0.73 -5.24 -2.62
C ASN A 191 -0.18 -4.95 -3.83
N LEU A 192 -0.57 -3.67 -4.01
CA LEU A 192 -1.54 -3.22 -5.01
C LEU A 192 -1.24 -3.74 -6.41
N ALA A 193 0.01 -3.61 -6.88
CA ALA A 193 0.35 -3.96 -8.25
C ALA A 193 0.10 -5.46 -8.56
N GLU A 194 0.50 -6.35 -7.65
CA GLU A 194 0.28 -7.79 -7.82
C GLU A 194 -1.21 -8.14 -7.75
N ILE A 195 -1.95 -7.54 -6.83
CA ILE A 195 -3.38 -7.82 -6.64
C ILE A 195 -4.18 -7.31 -7.83
N ALA A 196 -3.86 -6.09 -8.34
CA ALA A 196 -4.51 -5.54 -9.54
C ALA A 196 -4.22 -6.40 -10.77
N HIS A 197 -2.97 -6.83 -10.93
CA HIS A 197 -2.61 -7.75 -12.03
C HIS A 197 -3.37 -9.08 -11.96
N LYS A 198 -3.47 -9.70 -10.77
CA LYS A 198 -4.27 -10.92 -10.59
C LYS A 198 -5.75 -10.70 -10.89
N HIS A 199 -6.29 -9.55 -10.52
CA HIS A 199 -7.66 -9.17 -10.84
C HIS A 199 -7.86 -9.13 -12.36
N GLU A 200 -6.97 -8.48 -13.10
CA GLU A 200 -6.99 -8.40 -14.56
C GLU A 200 -6.83 -9.79 -15.24
N GLN A 201 -5.86 -10.60 -14.76
CA GLN A 201 -5.67 -11.97 -15.27
C GLN A 201 -6.90 -12.87 -15.09
N ASN A 202 -7.68 -12.63 -14.05
CA ASN A 202 -8.92 -13.37 -13.79
C ASN A 202 -10.14 -12.81 -14.58
N GLY A 203 -9.90 -11.89 -15.51
CA GLY A 203 -10.95 -11.27 -16.33
C GLY A 203 -11.69 -10.13 -15.64
N GLY A 204 -11.18 -9.62 -14.52
CA GLY A 204 -11.72 -8.43 -13.86
C GLY A 204 -11.52 -7.19 -14.71
N GLN A 205 -12.45 -6.24 -14.60
CA GLN A 205 -12.37 -5.00 -15.35
C GLN A 205 -11.11 -4.21 -15.01
N GLN A 206 -10.34 -3.88 -16.03
CA GLN A 206 -9.15 -3.05 -15.91
C GLN A 206 -9.51 -1.64 -15.47
N MET A 207 -8.75 -1.11 -14.51
CA MET A 207 -8.94 0.23 -13.96
C MET A 207 -7.62 0.90 -13.64
N ILE A 208 -7.61 2.22 -13.69
CA ILE A 208 -6.51 3.04 -13.15
C ILE A 208 -6.72 3.14 -11.64
N VAL A 209 -5.65 2.95 -10.85
CA VAL A 209 -5.71 3.17 -9.40
C VAL A 209 -4.77 4.31 -9.02
N VAL A 210 -5.35 5.37 -8.45
CA VAL A 210 -4.64 6.57 -8.00
C VAL A 210 -4.52 6.54 -6.47
N CYS A 211 -3.32 6.60 -5.94
CA CYS A 211 -3.01 6.62 -4.51
C CYS A 211 -2.48 8.02 -4.14
N PRO A 212 -3.32 8.96 -3.72
CA PRO A 212 -2.86 10.29 -3.31
C PRO A 212 -2.21 10.25 -1.93
N ASP A 213 -1.23 11.14 -1.68
CA ASP A 213 -0.73 11.41 -0.35
C ASP A 213 -1.74 12.28 0.42
N GLY A 214 -2.46 11.67 1.33
CA GLY A 214 -3.45 12.33 2.19
C GLY A 214 -2.83 13.04 3.38
N LEU A 215 -1.51 12.94 3.57
CA LEU A 215 -0.83 13.41 4.78
C LEU A 215 -1.53 12.85 6.04
N THR A 216 -1.85 13.71 7.00
CA THR A 216 -2.65 13.38 8.20
C THR A 216 -3.95 14.16 8.26
N THR A 217 -4.49 14.55 7.09
CA THR A 217 -5.61 15.50 6.96
C THR A 217 -6.99 14.92 7.16
N PHE A 218 -7.10 13.59 7.28
CA PHE A 218 -8.40 12.87 7.22
C PHE A 218 -9.24 13.24 5.99
N TYR A 219 -8.59 13.71 4.93
CA TYR A 219 -9.21 13.98 3.63
C TYR A 219 -10.31 15.06 3.63
N TYR A 220 -10.39 15.90 4.67
CA TYR A 220 -11.35 17.01 4.74
C TYR A 220 -10.66 18.37 4.77
N ASP A 221 -11.44 19.44 4.58
CA ASP A 221 -10.95 20.81 4.71
C ASP A 221 -11.01 21.25 6.18
N SER A 222 -9.84 21.49 6.76
CA SER A 222 -9.67 22.10 8.06
C SER A 222 -9.33 23.62 7.92
N PRO A 223 -9.24 24.36 9.02
CA PRO A 223 -8.69 25.74 8.97
C PRO A 223 -7.28 25.79 8.40
N GLU A 224 -6.47 24.76 8.66
CA GLU A 224 -5.03 24.68 8.32
C GLU A 224 -4.78 24.07 6.94
N THR A 225 -5.65 23.17 6.48
CA THR A 225 -5.46 22.40 5.23
C THR A 225 -6.74 22.33 4.43
N LYS A 226 -6.63 22.38 3.11
CA LYS A 226 -7.76 22.33 2.17
C LYS A 226 -7.71 21.05 1.31
N PHE A 227 -7.62 19.89 1.98
CA PHE A 227 -7.41 18.64 1.26
C PHE A 227 -8.61 18.21 0.40
N LYS A 228 -9.85 18.40 0.87
CA LYS A 228 -11.03 18.13 0.05
C LYS A 228 -11.05 19.01 -1.20
N THR A 229 -10.77 20.29 -1.05
CA THR A 229 -10.65 21.24 -2.17
C THR A 229 -9.55 20.79 -3.13
N TYR A 230 -8.35 20.46 -2.64
CA TYR A 230 -7.28 19.87 -3.46
C TYR A 230 -7.75 18.64 -4.23
N PHE A 231 -8.39 17.70 -3.54
CA PHE A 231 -8.81 16.44 -4.16
C PHE A 231 -9.78 16.68 -5.33
N PHE A 232 -10.83 17.45 -5.13
CA PHE A 232 -11.88 17.64 -6.14
C PHE A 232 -11.55 18.69 -7.19
N GLU A 233 -10.83 19.75 -6.84
CA GLU A 233 -10.61 20.89 -7.73
C GLU A 233 -9.23 20.86 -8.42
N GLU A 234 -8.29 20.07 -7.90
CA GLU A 234 -6.93 20.01 -8.46
C GLU A 234 -6.51 18.58 -8.84
N LEU A 235 -6.59 17.59 -7.91
CA LEU A 235 -6.12 16.24 -8.19
C LEU A 235 -6.99 15.54 -9.25
N VAL A 236 -8.31 15.44 -9.04
CA VAL A 236 -9.20 14.77 -9.99
C VAL A 236 -9.08 15.38 -11.39
N PRO A 237 -9.17 16.70 -11.58
CA PRO A 237 -8.94 17.31 -12.89
C PRO A 237 -7.57 17.05 -13.50
N ALA A 238 -6.50 17.05 -12.69
CA ALA A 238 -5.14 16.75 -13.17
C ALA A 238 -5.02 15.32 -13.66
N ILE A 239 -5.59 14.34 -12.93
CA ILE A 239 -5.63 12.93 -13.37
C ILE A 239 -6.40 12.80 -14.68
N GLU A 240 -7.57 13.45 -14.80
CA GLU A 240 -8.41 13.42 -16.00
C GLU A 240 -7.78 14.12 -17.21
N MET A 241 -6.85 15.04 -16.99
CA MET A 241 -6.13 15.73 -18.05
C MET A 241 -4.88 14.95 -18.48
N THR A 242 -4.24 14.22 -17.56
CA THR A 242 -2.95 13.57 -17.77
C THR A 242 -3.12 12.13 -18.26
N TYR A 243 -4.13 11.42 -17.77
CA TYR A 243 -4.31 10.00 -18.03
C TYR A 243 -5.60 9.71 -18.80
N LYS A 244 -5.65 8.54 -19.44
CA LYS A 244 -6.81 8.07 -20.21
C LYS A 244 -7.89 7.54 -19.26
N VAL A 245 -8.55 8.42 -18.52
CA VAL A 245 -9.65 8.06 -17.61
C VAL A 245 -11.00 8.39 -18.21
N LYS A 246 -12.02 7.57 -17.90
CA LYS A 246 -13.42 7.92 -18.10
C LYS A 246 -13.81 8.94 -17.03
N LYS A 247 -14.54 10.01 -17.42
CA LYS A 247 -14.73 11.20 -16.57
C LYS A 247 -16.08 11.28 -15.87
N ASP A 248 -16.97 10.33 -16.15
CA ASP A 248 -18.29 10.30 -15.56
C ASP A 248 -18.33 9.66 -14.17
N LYS A 249 -19.43 9.86 -13.45
CA LYS A 249 -19.67 9.30 -12.12
C LYS A 249 -19.58 7.77 -12.10
N TYR A 250 -20.10 7.10 -13.11
CA TYR A 250 -20.22 5.64 -13.16
C TYR A 250 -18.89 4.94 -13.44
N SER A 251 -17.88 5.71 -13.78
CA SER A 251 -16.52 5.24 -14.01
C SER A 251 -15.54 5.70 -12.93
N ARG A 252 -16.04 6.21 -11.80
CA ARG A 252 -15.19 6.69 -10.70
C ARG A 252 -15.60 6.08 -9.37
N ALA A 253 -14.65 5.47 -8.67
CA ALA A 253 -14.82 4.91 -7.34
C ALA A 253 -13.80 5.48 -6.36
N VAL A 254 -14.10 5.36 -5.07
CA VAL A 254 -13.19 5.73 -3.98
C VAL A 254 -13.17 4.62 -2.94
N ALA A 255 -11.97 4.26 -2.47
CA ALA A 255 -11.81 3.30 -1.39
C ALA A 255 -10.66 3.73 -0.47
N GLY A 256 -10.59 3.16 0.73
CA GLY A 256 -9.49 3.47 1.64
C GLY A 256 -9.59 2.76 2.97
N LEU A 257 -8.48 2.82 3.71
CA LEU A 257 -8.34 2.19 5.02
C LEU A 257 -8.25 3.23 6.15
N SER A 258 -8.79 2.92 7.32
CA SER A 258 -8.65 3.72 8.54
C SER A 258 -9.01 5.21 8.32
N MET A 259 -8.04 6.13 8.37
CA MET A 259 -8.18 7.53 7.97
C MET A 259 -8.73 7.65 6.53
N GLY A 260 -8.20 6.84 5.59
CA GLY A 260 -8.70 6.77 4.22
C GLY A 260 -10.09 6.19 4.11
N GLY A 261 -10.46 5.27 5.01
CA GLY A 261 -11.84 4.77 5.14
C GLY A 261 -12.81 5.87 5.57
N TYR A 262 -12.40 6.74 6.50
CA TYR A 262 -13.16 7.97 6.81
C TYR A 262 -13.29 8.85 5.58
N GLY A 263 -12.20 9.15 4.88
CA GLY A 263 -12.21 9.97 3.65
C GLY A 263 -13.13 9.39 2.58
N THR A 264 -13.13 8.07 2.42
CA THR A 264 -14.01 7.34 1.50
C THR A 264 -15.48 7.59 1.80
N LEU A 265 -15.89 7.44 3.05
CA LEU A 265 -17.28 7.69 3.47
C LEU A 265 -17.63 9.18 3.43
N TYR A 266 -16.69 10.04 3.81
CA TYR A 266 -16.86 11.49 3.76
C TYR A 266 -17.12 11.99 2.33
N TYR A 267 -16.41 11.43 1.34
CA TYR A 267 -16.60 11.75 -0.07
C TYR A 267 -17.85 11.10 -0.64
N GLY A 268 -18.06 9.80 -0.39
CA GLY A 268 -19.23 9.09 -0.92
C GLY A 268 -20.56 9.64 -0.44
N LEU A 269 -20.66 10.02 0.85
CA LEU A 269 -21.86 10.61 1.42
C LEU A 269 -22.03 12.10 1.08
N GLY A 270 -20.91 12.83 1.00
CA GLY A 270 -20.92 14.27 0.84
C GLY A 270 -20.88 14.77 -0.63
N ASN A 271 -20.50 13.91 -1.57
CA ASN A 271 -20.35 14.20 -2.98
C ASN A 271 -20.87 13.03 -3.84
N PRO A 272 -22.16 12.64 -3.70
CA PRO A 272 -22.69 11.44 -4.34
C PRO A 272 -22.70 11.49 -5.87
N GLU A 273 -22.59 12.69 -6.46
CA GLU A 273 -22.46 12.92 -7.90
C GLU A 273 -21.10 12.55 -8.47
N MET A 274 -20.11 12.30 -7.61
CA MET A 274 -18.72 12.07 -8.02
C MET A 274 -18.36 10.60 -8.19
N PHE A 275 -19.03 9.69 -7.47
CA PHE A 275 -18.63 8.28 -7.40
C PHE A 275 -19.81 7.35 -7.61
N CYS A 276 -19.56 6.20 -8.26
CA CYS A 276 -20.51 5.08 -8.28
C CYS A 276 -20.33 4.14 -7.09
N TYR A 277 -19.12 4.06 -6.50
CA TYR A 277 -18.84 3.16 -5.39
C TYR A 277 -17.89 3.76 -4.35
N ALA A 278 -18.11 3.41 -3.09
CA ALA A 278 -17.31 3.79 -1.94
C ALA A 278 -17.03 2.56 -1.04
N TYR A 279 -15.78 2.10 -0.94
CA TYR A 279 -15.41 0.94 -0.14
C TYR A 279 -14.49 1.33 1.03
N ALA A 280 -14.99 1.24 2.25
CA ALA A 280 -14.29 1.65 3.45
C ALA A 280 -13.82 0.44 4.28
N CYS A 281 -12.48 0.30 4.42
CA CYS A 281 -11.84 -0.74 5.21
C CYS A 281 -11.45 -0.19 6.58
N SER A 282 -11.89 -0.81 7.69
CA SER A 282 -11.54 -0.40 9.06
C SER A 282 -11.66 1.12 9.29
N ALA A 283 -12.73 1.73 8.78
CA ALA A 283 -12.88 3.19 8.75
C ALA A 283 -12.87 3.83 10.14
N ALA A 284 -12.13 4.92 10.32
CA ALA A 284 -12.12 5.74 11.53
C ALA A 284 -13.36 6.65 11.58
N ILE A 285 -14.55 6.07 11.79
CA ILE A 285 -15.86 6.70 11.57
C ILE A 285 -16.13 7.86 12.52
N GLN A 286 -15.74 7.75 13.77
CA GLN A 286 -16.03 8.75 14.79
C GLN A 286 -14.76 9.27 15.43
N MET A 287 -14.32 10.42 14.96
CA MET A 287 -13.14 11.11 15.50
C MET A 287 -13.52 12.52 15.96
N THR A 288 -12.97 12.94 17.10
CA THR A 288 -13.27 14.25 17.68
C THR A 288 -12.71 15.38 16.79
N GLY A 289 -13.54 16.40 16.56
CA GLY A 289 -13.12 17.60 15.80
C GLY A 289 -13.23 17.50 14.29
N MET A 290 -13.70 16.36 13.76
CA MET A 290 -13.91 16.16 12.34
C MET A 290 -15.38 16.26 11.94
N PRO A 291 -15.68 16.52 10.64
CA PRO A 291 -17.05 16.46 10.13
C PRO A 291 -17.71 15.11 10.45
N SER A 292 -18.93 15.16 10.95
CA SER A 292 -19.67 13.94 11.36
C SER A 292 -20.19 13.17 10.15
N LEU A 293 -19.74 11.92 9.97
CA LEU A 293 -20.29 11.01 8.95
C LEU A 293 -21.76 10.68 9.23
N TYR A 294 -22.17 10.63 10.50
CA TYR A 294 -23.56 10.44 10.87
C TYR A 294 -24.46 11.59 10.41
N ASP A 295 -23.97 12.83 10.50
CA ASP A 295 -24.72 13.99 10.02
C ASP A 295 -24.79 14.07 8.50
N LEU A 296 -23.73 13.64 7.81
CA LEU A 296 -23.75 13.49 6.35
C LEU A 296 -24.78 12.44 5.93
N ALA A 297 -24.76 11.26 6.57
CA ALA A 297 -25.74 10.19 6.28
C ALA A 297 -27.18 10.65 6.52
N ARG A 298 -27.46 11.38 7.58
CA ARG A 298 -28.82 11.93 7.86
C ARG A 298 -29.30 12.95 6.84
N LYS A 299 -28.38 13.65 6.19
CA LYS A 299 -28.69 14.69 5.18
C LYS A 299 -28.71 14.15 3.75
N ALA A 300 -28.14 12.99 3.51
CA ALA A 300 -28.05 12.38 2.19
C ALA A 300 -29.42 11.92 1.69
N ASP A 301 -29.61 12.03 0.38
CA ASP A 301 -30.70 11.36 -0.31
C ASP A 301 -30.27 9.94 -0.67
N PRO A 302 -30.84 8.88 -0.06
CA PRO A 302 -30.44 7.50 -0.32
C PRO A 302 -30.46 7.09 -1.80
N ALA A 303 -31.33 7.72 -2.60
CA ALA A 303 -31.47 7.40 -4.03
C ALA A 303 -30.28 7.91 -4.89
N THR A 304 -29.50 8.84 -4.40
CA THR A 304 -28.37 9.44 -5.13
C THR A 304 -27.01 8.89 -4.74
N LEU A 305 -26.94 8.19 -3.59
CA LEU A 305 -25.70 7.69 -3.03
C LEU A 305 -25.03 6.65 -3.93
N PRO A 306 -23.68 6.56 -3.90
CA PRO A 306 -22.96 5.44 -4.51
C PRO A 306 -23.28 4.13 -3.79
N GLY A 307 -22.92 3.00 -4.38
CA GLY A 307 -22.79 1.75 -3.62
C GLY A 307 -21.80 1.93 -2.46
N ILE A 308 -22.12 1.41 -1.29
CA ILE A 308 -21.28 1.56 -0.09
C ILE A 308 -20.97 0.19 0.49
N THR A 309 -19.69 -0.10 0.74
CA THR A 309 -19.26 -1.23 1.59
C THR A 309 -18.48 -0.73 2.80
N LEU A 310 -18.80 -1.30 3.95
CA LEU A 310 -18.04 -1.18 5.20
C LEU A 310 -17.45 -2.54 5.52
N GLU A 311 -16.13 -2.70 5.50
CA GLU A 311 -15.46 -3.93 5.94
C GLU A 311 -14.63 -3.68 7.20
N MET A 312 -14.93 -4.42 8.28
CA MET A 312 -14.35 -4.23 9.61
C MET A 312 -13.77 -5.53 10.14
N GLY A 313 -12.61 -5.45 10.81
CA GLY A 313 -12.06 -6.56 11.57
C GLY A 313 -12.78 -6.71 12.90
N THR A 314 -13.16 -7.93 13.31
CA THR A 314 -13.91 -8.15 14.59
C THR A 314 -13.07 -7.86 15.83
N GLU A 315 -11.74 -7.95 15.71
CA GLU A 315 -10.78 -7.63 16.77
C GLU A 315 -10.14 -6.23 16.58
N ASP A 316 -10.64 -5.46 15.61
CA ASP A 316 -10.19 -4.09 15.34
C ASP A 316 -10.78 -3.12 16.38
N TRP A 317 -9.96 -2.19 16.88
CA TRP A 317 -10.37 -1.20 17.88
C TRP A 317 -11.44 -0.21 17.36
N VAL A 318 -11.61 -0.06 16.03
CA VAL A 318 -12.67 0.78 15.43
C VAL A 318 -13.97 0.02 15.17
N THR A 319 -14.03 -1.29 15.43
CA THR A 319 -15.18 -2.17 15.09
C THR A 319 -16.50 -1.68 15.69
N GLY A 320 -16.50 -1.22 16.96
CA GLY A 320 -17.72 -0.74 17.63
C GLY A 320 -18.36 0.42 16.86
N ASN A 321 -17.57 1.39 16.42
CA ASN A 321 -18.05 2.53 15.63
C ASN A 321 -18.56 2.09 14.24
N GLY A 322 -17.95 1.05 13.66
CA GLY A 322 -18.37 0.46 12.39
C GLY A 322 -19.76 -0.17 12.47
N ALA A 323 -20.02 -0.95 13.50
CA ALA A 323 -21.32 -1.56 13.75
C ALA A 323 -22.41 -0.52 14.03
N ASP A 324 -22.12 0.50 14.83
CA ASP A 324 -23.05 1.60 15.13
C ASP A 324 -23.38 2.41 13.86
N PHE A 325 -22.41 2.61 12.99
CA PHE A 325 -22.63 3.32 11.74
C PHE A 325 -23.45 2.49 10.75
N HIS A 326 -23.17 1.18 10.64
CA HIS A 326 -24.01 0.23 9.91
C HIS A 326 -25.48 0.30 10.36
N ASN A 327 -25.74 0.24 11.66
CA ASN A 327 -27.09 0.36 12.20
C ASN A 327 -27.75 1.71 11.83
N THR A 328 -26.97 2.78 11.85
CA THR A 328 -27.44 4.12 11.44
C THR A 328 -27.81 4.16 9.96
N LEU A 329 -26.94 3.68 9.08
CA LEU A 329 -27.24 3.63 7.63
C LEU A 329 -28.49 2.79 7.35
N SER A 330 -28.63 1.64 8.03
CA SER A 330 -29.79 0.77 7.92
C SER A 330 -31.08 1.48 8.37
N SER A 331 -31.04 2.21 9.49
CA SER A 331 -32.19 2.97 9.99
C SER A 331 -32.62 4.12 9.10
N LEU A 332 -31.69 4.67 8.32
CA LEU A 332 -31.93 5.74 7.34
C LEU A 332 -32.36 5.20 5.97
N GLY A 333 -32.46 3.87 5.78
CA GLY A 333 -32.78 3.26 4.49
C GLY A 333 -31.69 3.40 3.44
N ILE A 334 -30.45 3.70 3.87
CA ILE A 334 -29.29 3.78 2.96
C ILE A 334 -28.80 2.36 2.67
N ASN A 335 -28.86 1.98 1.39
CA ASN A 335 -28.37 0.69 0.93
C ASN A 335 -26.85 0.61 1.06
N HIS A 336 -26.34 -0.42 1.73
CA HIS A 336 -24.91 -0.65 1.94
C HIS A 336 -24.64 -2.10 2.30
N GLU A 337 -23.42 -2.54 2.07
CA GLU A 337 -22.90 -3.82 2.53
C GLU A 337 -22.09 -3.63 3.82
N TYR A 338 -22.30 -4.48 4.82
CA TYR A 338 -21.50 -4.52 6.04
C TYR A 338 -20.85 -5.89 6.19
N ILE A 339 -19.52 -5.92 6.18
CA ILE A 339 -18.71 -7.13 6.31
C ILE A 339 -17.91 -7.06 7.61
N ALA A 340 -18.25 -7.91 8.58
CA ALA A 340 -17.46 -8.12 9.77
C ALA A 340 -16.76 -9.48 9.68
N ARG A 341 -15.43 -9.50 9.68
CA ARG A 341 -14.63 -10.72 9.66
C ARG A 341 -13.47 -10.65 10.63
N SER A 342 -12.92 -11.82 11.02
CA SER A 342 -11.74 -11.88 11.89
C SER A 342 -10.59 -11.04 11.31
N GLY A 343 -9.96 -10.26 12.16
CA GLY A 343 -8.85 -9.39 11.85
C GLY A 343 -8.74 -8.18 12.76
N VAL A 344 -7.54 -7.61 12.78
CA VAL A 344 -7.16 -6.43 13.57
C VAL A 344 -6.87 -5.24 12.65
N HIS A 345 -6.52 -4.08 13.23
CA HIS A 345 -6.22 -2.85 12.51
C HIS A 345 -4.80 -2.88 11.92
N ASP A 346 -4.57 -3.69 10.88
CA ASP A 346 -3.23 -3.88 10.31
C ASP A 346 -3.24 -4.06 8.78
N TRP A 347 -2.04 -3.97 8.19
CA TRP A 347 -1.85 -4.11 6.75
C TRP A 347 -2.19 -5.51 6.22
N LYS A 348 -2.13 -6.56 7.05
CA LYS A 348 -2.54 -7.90 6.63
C LYS A 348 -4.04 -7.92 6.34
N PHE A 349 -4.85 -7.36 7.24
CA PHE A 349 -6.29 -7.24 7.05
C PHE A 349 -6.62 -6.43 5.80
N TRP A 350 -5.99 -5.27 5.61
CA TRP A 350 -6.26 -4.39 4.46
C TRP A 350 -5.78 -4.96 3.13
N GLN A 351 -4.66 -5.69 3.10
CA GLN A 351 -4.22 -6.42 1.93
C GLN A 351 -5.25 -7.48 1.49
N GLU A 352 -5.90 -8.15 2.45
CA GLU A 352 -6.99 -9.10 2.18
C GLU A 352 -8.30 -8.41 1.76
N CYS A 353 -8.52 -7.12 2.08
CA CYS A 353 -9.64 -6.33 1.57
C CYS A 353 -9.47 -5.96 0.09
N LEU A 354 -8.26 -5.68 -0.35
CA LEU A 354 -8.00 -5.08 -1.66
C LEU A 354 -8.58 -5.86 -2.86
N PRO A 355 -8.50 -7.20 -2.94
CA PRO A 355 -9.18 -7.95 -4.01
C PRO A 355 -10.69 -7.71 -4.06
N LYS A 356 -11.33 -7.58 -2.90
CA LYS A 356 -12.78 -7.30 -2.82
C LYS A 356 -13.10 -5.87 -3.23
N VAL A 357 -12.22 -4.91 -2.83
CA VAL A 357 -12.33 -3.51 -3.29
C VAL A 357 -12.32 -3.46 -4.81
N LEU A 358 -11.33 -4.10 -5.47
CA LEU A 358 -11.23 -4.11 -6.93
C LEU A 358 -12.46 -4.77 -7.57
N ASN A 359 -12.91 -5.91 -7.05
CA ASN A 359 -14.09 -6.60 -7.59
C ASN A 359 -15.36 -5.76 -7.47
N ARG A 360 -15.62 -5.16 -6.29
CA ARG A 360 -16.82 -4.33 -6.09
C ARG A 360 -16.81 -3.06 -6.94
N CYS A 361 -15.63 -2.43 -7.09
CA CYS A 361 -15.50 -1.28 -7.98
C CYS A 361 -15.71 -1.69 -9.45
N ALA A 362 -15.15 -2.83 -9.88
CA ALA A 362 -15.33 -3.36 -11.24
C ALA A 362 -16.81 -3.62 -11.54
N GLU A 363 -17.53 -4.32 -10.65
CA GLU A 363 -18.98 -4.56 -10.76
C GLU A 363 -19.76 -3.25 -10.90
N ALA A 364 -19.42 -2.21 -10.11
CA ALA A 364 -20.08 -0.91 -10.15
C ALA A 364 -19.76 -0.06 -11.40
N PHE A 365 -18.65 -0.35 -12.09
CA PHE A 365 -18.30 0.32 -13.35
C PHE A 365 -19.02 -0.27 -14.56
N GLU A 366 -19.58 -1.48 -14.45
CA GLU A 366 -20.32 -2.17 -15.50
C GLU A 366 -21.81 -1.82 -15.47
N ASP A 367 -22.34 -1.34 -14.32
CA ASP A 367 -23.74 -0.95 -14.13
C ASP A 367 -24.02 0.50 -14.65
#